data_07db05fbae9de42055d21a2b94836855
#
_entry.id   07db05fbae9de42055d21a2b94836855
#
_cell.length_a   1.000
_cell.length_b   1.000
_cell.length_c   1.000
_cell.angle_alpha   90.00
_cell.angle_beta   90.00
_cell.angle_gamma   90.00
#
_symmetry.space_group_name_H-M   'P 1'
#
loop_
_entity.id
_entity.type
_entity.pdbx_description
1 polymer ?
#
loop_
_entity_poly.entity_id
_entity_poly.type
_entity_poly.pdbx_seq_one_letter_code
_entity_poly.pdbx_strand_id
1 'polypeptide(L)'
;MEDLDIHAKAAADRQWNLMRASFDGDWQGTTTWYGRNSDGMNMKQGTVNPEASHYAIRFSDAHTGEWHGTGLRFAPGGERRFPLYRHNYNLSHNCWHFPQTAGQSSLQMAGSCTRAGHEVNFFSGRSRSMLVALYQQQPDGEMLLDSIAATPFRCQRTSPDPERAQFQSLEAVFETVFGWQGVESVIRPGFSSRIAISKQRLAPFCSEWFIKNEANGLFEDNLICSLPESLPKQSFDLHFGCVLDRQSFVHLTMEFDANYNLLAWIERRYQPTMHG
;
A
#
# COMPACT_ATOMS: atom_id res chain seq x y z
N MET A 1 -16.69 -23.33 -18.10
CA MET A 1 -16.54 -21.86 -18.32
C MET A 1 -17.41 -21.06 -17.36
N GLU A 2 -18.66 -21.45 -17.07
CA GLU A 2 -19.56 -20.81 -16.08
C GLU A 2 -19.02 -20.77 -14.64
N ASP A 3 -18.38 -21.84 -14.15
CA ASP A 3 -17.84 -21.89 -12.78
C ASP A 3 -16.68 -20.93 -12.52
N LEU A 4 -15.84 -20.66 -13.53
CA LEU A 4 -14.75 -19.69 -13.44
C LEU A 4 -15.26 -18.25 -13.35
N ASP A 5 -16.37 -17.96 -14.02
CA ASP A 5 -17.00 -16.62 -14.00
C ASP A 5 -17.65 -16.31 -12.63
N ILE A 6 -18.29 -17.31 -12.01
CA ILE A 6 -18.89 -17.18 -10.69
C ILE A 6 -17.83 -16.87 -9.61
N HIS A 7 -16.68 -17.54 -9.65
CA HIS A 7 -15.60 -17.32 -8.69
C HIS A 7 -14.92 -15.95 -8.88
N ALA A 8 -14.69 -15.53 -10.12
CA ALA A 8 -14.14 -14.22 -10.43
C ALA A 8 -15.08 -13.09 -9.99
N LYS A 9 -16.38 -13.25 -10.23
CA LYS A 9 -17.40 -12.30 -9.78
C LYS A 9 -17.45 -12.20 -8.25
N ALA A 10 -17.45 -13.31 -7.53
CA ALA A 10 -17.44 -13.33 -6.08
C ALA A 10 -16.18 -12.67 -5.48
N ALA A 11 -15.02 -12.83 -6.14
CA ALA A 11 -13.78 -12.17 -5.77
C ALA A 11 -13.86 -10.64 -6.00
N ALA A 12 -14.37 -10.20 -7.16
CA ALA A 12 -14.58 -8.79 -7.47
C ALA A 12 -15.57 -8.12 -6.49
N ASP A 13 -16.66 -8.79 -6.17
CA ASP A 13 -17.66 -8.33 -5.20
C ASP A 13 -17.04 -8.15 -3.80
N ARG A 14 -16.17 -9.06 -3.38
CA ARG A 14 -15.45 -8.95 -2.11
C ARG A 14 -14.51 -7.76 -2.11
N GLN A 15 -13.74 -7.55 -3.16
CA GLN A 15 -12.85 -6.39 -3.33
C GLN A 15 -13.64 -5.08 -3.26
N TRP A 16 -14.78 -4.98 -3.95
CA TRP A 16 -15.67 -3.83 -3.89
C TRP A 16 -16.20 -3.56 -2.48
N ASN A 17 -16.64 -4.59 -1.76
CA ASN A 17 -17.16 -4.45 -0.40
C ASN A 17 -16.08 -4.03 0.59
N LEU A 18 -14.85 -4.56 0.47
CA LEU A 18 -13.69 -4.12 1.27
C LEU A 18 -13.34 -2.66 0.98
N MET A 19 -13.32 -2.26 -0.30
CA MET A 19 -13.11 -0.88 -0.69
C MET A 19 -14.12 0.06 -0.02
N ARG A 20 -15.42 -0.25 -0.11
CA ARG A 20 -16.47 0.55 0.52
C ARG A 20 -16.29 0.66 2.02
N ALA A 21 -15.97 -0.45 2.69
CA ALA A 21 -15.79 -0.48 4.15
C ALA A 21 -14.58 0.36 4.60
N SER A 22 -13.49 0.35 3.84
CA SER A 22 -12.23 0.99 4.23
C SER A 22 -12.15 2.45 3.77
N PHE A 23 -12.59 2.76 2.54
CA PHE A 23 -12.34 4.06 1.92
C PHE A 23 -13.48 5.08 2.09
N ASP A 24 -14.72 4.67 2.39
CA ASP A 24 -15.81 5.64 2.59
C ASP A 24 -15.46 6.65 3.69
N GLY A 25 -15.29 7.91 3.32
CA GLY A 25 -14.87 8.94 4.26
C GLY A 25 -14.45 10.26 3.62
N ASP A 26 -14.19 11.23 4.49
CA ASP A 26 -13.50 12.49 4.22
C ASP A 26 -12.11 12.40 4.83
N TRP A 27 -11.13 12.18 4.00
CA TRP A 27 -9.76 11.93 4.42
C TRP A 27 -8.91 13.17 4.19
N GLN A 28 -8.29 13.68 5.23
CA GLN A 28 -7.36 14.80 5.15
C GLN A 28 -6.01 14.39 5.71
N GLY A 29 -4.92 14.77 5.01
CA GLY A 29 -3.56 14.49 5.43
C GLY A 29 -2.55 15.36 4.71
N THR A 30 -1.40 15.57 5.31
CA THR A 30 -0.28 16.30 4.72
C THR A 30 0.71 15.29 4.16
N THR A 31 1.08 15.44 2.89
CA THR A 31 1.99 14.54 2.20
C THR A 31 3.43 15.02 2.33
N THR A 32 4.33 14.14 2.77
CA THR A 32 5.78 14.35 2.73
C THR A 32 6.36 13.53 1.58
N TRP A 33 7.13 14.19 0.70
CA TRP A 33 7.79 13.60 -0.44
C TRP A 33 9.28 13.40 -0.19
N TYR A 34 9.77 12.21 -0.47
CA TYR A 34 11.18 11.83 -0.45
C TYR A 34 11.61 11.55 -1.88
N GLY A 35 12.60 12.27 -2.36
CA GLY A 35 13.05 12.20 -3.76
C GLY A 35 14.47 11.69 -3.89
N ARG A 36 14.83 11.36 -5.11
CA ARG A 36 16.19 11.00 -5.50
C ARG A 36 17.05 12.27 -5.67
N ASN A 37 18.31 12.18 -5.26
CA ASN A 37 19.36 13.17 -5.53
C ASN A 37 20.53 12.50 -6.24
N SER A 38 21.70 13.18 -6.34
CA SER A 38 22.93 12.63 -6.96
C SER A 38 23.47 11.38 -6.28
N ASP A 39 23.18 11.20 -5.00
CA ASP A 39 23.74 10.14 -4.16
C ASP A 39 22.78 8.94 -3.99
N GLY A 40 21.59 9.00 -4.59
CA GLY A 40 20.53 7.99 -4.48
C GLY A 40 19.24 8.53 -3.86
N MET A 41 18.42 7.64 -3.31
CA MET A 41 17.18 8.02 -2.61
C MET A 41 17.48 8.70 -1.28
N ASN A 42 16.99 9.93 -1.11
CA ASN A 42 17.11 10.65 0.15
C ASN A 42 15.95 10.29 1.09
N MET A 43 16.13 9.25 1.90
CA MET A 43 15.12 8.76 2.85
C MET A 43 15.07 9.57 4.17
N LYS A 44 16.02 10.48 4.38
CA LYS A 44 16.17 11.22 5.65
C LYS A 44 15.51 12.59 5.64
N GLN A 45 15.40 13.21 4.47
CA GLN A 45 14.90 14.57 4.33
C GLN A 45 13.78 14.63 3.29
N GLY A 46 12.55 14.65 3.78
CA GLY A 46 11.38 14.83 2.95
C GLY A 46 11.03 16.30 2.73
N THR A 47 10.28 16.56 1.66
CA THR A 47 9.67 17.87 1.36
C THR A 47 8.18 17.77 1.63
N VAL A 48 7.70 18.56 2.57
CA VAL A 48 6.28 18.62 2.91
C VAL A 48 5.52 19.34 1.80
N ASN A 49 4.42 18.75 1.34
CA ASN A 49 3.52 19.43 0.41
C ASN A 49 2.85 20.62 1.11
N PRO A 50 2.89 21.85 0.55
CA PRO A 50 2.30 23.02 1.20
C PRO A 50 0.77 22.93 1.36
N GLU A 51 0.11 22.20 0.47
CA GLU A 51 -1.32 21.96 0.52
C GLU A 51 -1.63 20.57 1.07
N ALA A 52 -2.55 20.49 2.03
CA ALA A 52 -3.05 19.21 2.51
C ALA A 52 -3.82 18.49 1.39
N SER A 53 -3.57 17.19 1.27
CA SER A 53 -4.39 16.32 0.42
C SER A 53 -5.73 16.03 1.10
N HIS A 54 -6.82 16.18 0.34
CA HIS A 54 -8.15 15.87 0.82
C HIS A 54 -8.84 14.93 -0.17
N TYR A 55 -9.31 13.76 0.32
CA TYR A 55 -10.04 12.75 -0.46
C TYR A 55 -11.44 12.56 0.11
N ALA A 56 -12.45 13.05 -0.60
CA ALA A 56 -13.84 12.75 -0.30
C ALA A 56 -14.27 11.52 -1.11
N ILE A 57 -14.45 10.39 -0.43
CA ILE A 57 -14.89 9.13 -1.04
C ILE A 57 -16.27 8.81 -0.48
N ARG A 58 -17.26 8.69 -1.37
CA ARG A 58 -18.66 8.55 -1.01
C ARG A 58 -19.30 7.43 -1.80
N PHE A 59 -20.07 6.61 -1.11
CA PHE A 59 -20.91 5.59 -1.75
C PHE A 59 -22.38 5.98 -1.55
N SER A 60 -23.06 6.26 -2.66
CA SER A 60 -24.50 6.61 -2.66
C SER A 60 -25.37 5.41 -2.35
N ASP A 61 -24.93 4.21 -2.76
CA ASP A 61 -25.62 2.93 -2.55
C ASP A 61 -24.63 1.73 -2.59
N ALA A 62 -25.15 0.52 -2.70
CA ALA A 62 -24.32 -0.71 -2.77
C ALA A 62 -23.52 -0.86 -4.08
N HIS A 63 -23.80 -0.05 -5.11
CA HIS A 63 -23.30 -0.25 -6.47
C HIS A 63 -22.56 0.96 -7.03
N THR A 64 -22.74 2.14 -6.45
CA THR A 64 -22.21 3.40 -6.98
C THR A 64 -21.55 4.24 -5.88
N GLY A 65 -20.62 5.06 -6.30
CA GLY A 65 -19.92 6.02 -5.47
C GLY A 65 -19.15 7.05 -6.29
N GLU A 66 -18.45 7.92 -5.61
CA GLU A 66 -17.60 8.94 -6.20
C GLU A 66 -16.31 9.08 -5.39
N TRP A 67 -15.21 9.27 -6.07
CA TRP A 67 -13.94 9.72 -5.52
C TRP A 67 -13.68 11.17 -5.97
N HIS A 68 -13.39 12.05 -5.03
CA HIS A 68 -13.01 13.44 -5.28
C HIS A 68 -11.78 13.79 -4.45
N GLY A 69 -10.68 14.10 -5.09
CA GLY A 69 -9.41 14.48 -4.47
C GLY A 69 -9.02 15.90 -4.78
N THR A 70 -8.52 16.63 -3.77
CA THR A 70 -7.91 17.95 -3.89
C THR A 70 -6.55 17.98 -3.21
N GLY A 71 -5.72 19.01 -3.48
CA GLY A 71 -4.33 19.08 -3.00
C GLY A 71 -3.42 18.04 -3.69
N LEU A 72 -3.73 17.66 -4.93
CA LEU A 72 -3.04 16.59 -5.67
C LEU A 72 -1.89 17.18 -6.49
N ARG A 73 -0.66 16.94 -6.07
CA ARG A 73 0.54 17.39 -6.81
C ARG A 73 0.61 16.87 -8.26
N PHE A 74 0.03 15.70 -8.53
CA PHE A 74 0.09 15.03 -9.84
C PHE A 74 -1.10 15.34 -10.74
N ALA A 75 -2.11 16.11 -10.28
CA ALA A 75 -3.29 16.43 -11.04
C ALA A 75 -3.27 17.90 -11.54
N PRO A 76 -3.65 18.19 -12.80
CA PRO A 76 -3.82 19.55 -13.27
C PRO A 76 -4.81 20.32 -12.37
N GLY A 77 -4.43 21.50 -11.90
CA GLY A 77 -5.23 22.31 -10.99
C GLY A 77 -5.34 21.74 -9.57
N GLY A 78 -4.57 20.68 -9.23
CA GLY A 78 -4.58 20.07 -7.92
C GLY A 78 -5.86 19.30 -7.56
N GLU A 79 -6.78 19.08 -8.50
CA GLU A 79 -8.07 18.45 -8.27
C GLU A 79 -8.36 17.34 -9.30
N ARG A 80 -9.00 16.29 -8.84
CA ARG A 80 -9.51 15.22 -9.71
C ARG A 80 -10.77 14.59 -9.11
N ARG A 81 -11.73 14.23 -10.00
CA ARG A 81 -12.98 13.57 -9.63
C ARG A 81 -13.30 12.46 -10.61
N PHE A 82 -13.80 11.33 -10.11
CA PHE A 82 -14.30 10.26 -10.97
C PHE A 82 -15.36 9.42 -10.26
N PRO A 83 -16.34 8.86 -11.02
CA PRO A 83 -17.33 7.95 -10.48
C PRO A 83 -16.74 6.57 -10.19
N LEU A 84 -17.31 5.90 -9.20
CA LEU A 84 -17.00 4.54 -8.81
C LEU A 84 -18.22 3.66 -9.05
N TYR A 85 -18.06 2.54 -9.75
CA TYR A 85 -19.16 1.62 -10.06
C TYR A 85 -18.75 0.18 -9.76
N ARG A 86 -19.61 -0.58 -9.07
CA ARG A 86 -19.38 -1.98 -8.77
C ARG A 86 -19.19 -2.84 -10.02
N HIS A 87 -19.97 -2.60 -11.09
CA HIS A 87 -19.97 -3.42 -12.30
C HIS A 87 -18.70 -3.27 -13.14
N ASN A 88 -17.97 -2.15 -12.98
CA ASN A 88 -16.70 -1.93 -13.68
C ASN A 88 -15.51 -1.77 -12.73
N TYR A 89 -15.74 -1.98 -11.43
CA TYR A 89 -14.69 -1.87 -10.44
C TYR A 89 -13.55 -2.86 -10.75
N ASN A 90 -12.34 -2.31 -10.77
CA ASN A 90 -11.12 -3.07 -10.99
C ASN A 90 -11.03 -3.83 -12.33
N LEU A 91 -11.61 -3.29 -13.41
CA LEU A 91 -11.46 -3.88 -14.75
C LEU A 91 -10.00 -4.01 -15.20
N SER A 92 -9.12 -3.12 -14.72
CA SER A 92 -7.67 -3.18 -14.95
C SER A 92 -6.94 -4.18 -14.07
N HIS A 93 -7.61 -4.79 -13.10
CA HIS A 93 -7.05 -5.75 -12.13
C HIS A 93 -5.85 -5.26 -11.31
N ASN A 94 -5.68 -3.94 -11.18
CA ASN A 94 -4.56 -3.31 -10.51
C ASN A 94 -4.87 -2.75 -9.11
N CYS A 95 -6.14 -2.69 -8.70
CA CYS A 95 -6.58 -2.38 -7.34
C CYS A 95 -6.76 -3.67 -6.54
N TRP A 96 -6.38 -3.64 -5.28
CA TRP A 96 -6.45 -4.79 -4.38
C TRP A 96 -6.81 -4.34 -2.96
N HIS A 97 -7.54 -5.19 -2.23
CA HIS A 97 -8.01 -4.90 -0.88
C HIS A 97 -7.92 -6.13 0.02
N PHE A 98 -7.24 -5.98 1.14
CA PHE A 98 -7.32 -6.82 2.33
C PHE A 98 -8.09 -6.07 3.42
N PRO A 99 -8.43 -6.70 4.55
CA PRO A 99 -9.14 -6.04 5.64
C PRO A 99 -8.44 -4.82 6.25
N GLN A 100 -7.10 -4.80 6.27
CA GLN A 100 -6.31 -3.73 6.88
C GLN A 100 -5.36 -3.04 5.90
N THR A 101 -5.20 -3.55 4.68
CA THR A 101 -4.41 -2.92 3.63
C THR A 101 -5.14 -2.88 2.31
N ALA A 102 -4.90 -1.86 1.54
CA ALA A 102 -5.43 -1.75 0.19
C ALA A 102 -4.53 -0.86 -0.67
N GLY A 103 -4.69 -0.96 -1.97
CA GLY A 103 -3.94 -0.06 -2.85
C GLY A 103 -4.19 -0.26 -4.32
N GLN A 104 -3.34 0.40 -5.08
CA GLN A 104 -3.25 0.29 -6.53
C GLN A 104 -1.80 0.09 -6.93
N SER A 105 -1.55 -0.85 -7.86
CA SER A 105 -0.19 -1.22 -8.28
C SER A 105 -0.07 -1.30 -9.78
N SER A 106 1.07 -0.87 -10.33
CA SER A 106 1.47 -1.27 -11.68
C SER A 106 1.64 -2.79 -11.71
N LEU A 107 0.97 -3.46 -12.65
CA LEU A 107 1.06 -4.91 -12.82
C LEU A 107 2.35 -5.33 -13.55
N GLN A 108 3.01 -4.39 -14.22
CA GLN A 108 4.29 -4.54 -14.88
C GLN A 108 5.15 -3.30 -14.64
N MET A 109 6.43 -3.47 -14.34
CA MET A 109 7.33 -2.38 -13.95
C MET A 109 8.41 -2.05 -15.00
N ALA A 110 8.45 -2.75 -16.14
CA ALA A 110 9.43 -2.52 -17.22
C ALA A 110 8.86 -2.84 -18.60
N GLY A 111 9.69 -2.85 -19.62
CA GLY A 111 9.29 -3.04 -21.01
C GLY A 111 8.80 -1.74 -21.64
N SER A 112 7.54 -1.68 -22.06
CA SER A 112 6.92 -0.45 -22.59
C SER A 112 6.50 0.56 -21.52
N CYS A 113 6.64 0.19 -20.24
CA CYS A 113 6.27 1.02 -19.10
C CYS A 113 7.43 1.97 -18.78
N THR A 114 7.26 3.27 -19.04
CA THR A 114 8.25 4.30 -18.69
C THR A 114 8.13 4.78 -17.25
N ARG A 115 7.01 4.45 -16.58
CA ARG A 115 6.74 4.83 -15.20
C ARG A 115 5.89 3.76 -14.53
N ALA A 116 6.28 3.34 -13.35
CA ALA A 116 5.52 2.42 -12.52
C ALA A 116 5.24 3.03 -11.15
N GLY A 117 4.09 2.71 -10.56
CA GLY A 117 3.70 3.25 -9.26
C GLY A 117 2.92 2.25 -8.42
N HIS A 118 3.11 2.36 -7.11
CA HIS A 118 2.45 1.55 -6.10
C HIS A 118 1.92 2.45 -4.99
N GLU A 119 0.60 2.49 -4.84
CA GLU A 119 -0.05 3.11 -3.69
C GLU A 119 -0.43 2.02 -2.71
N VAL A 120 -0.02 2.18 -1.45
CA VAL A 120 -0.35 1.26 -0.35
C VAL A 120 -0.96 2.05 0.78
N ASN A 121 -2.10 1.59 1.26
CA ASN A 121 -2.82 2.18 2.38
C ASN A 121 -2.94 1.17 3.51
N PHE A 122 -2.69 1.59 4.74
CA PHE A 122 -2.88 0.83 5.98
C PHE A 122 -3.99 1.49 6.79
N PHE A 123 -4.96 0.68 7.26
CA PHE A 123 -6.14 1.15 7.98
C PHE A 123 -6.14 0.68 9.43
N SER A 124 -6.38 1.61 10.35
CA SER A 124 -6.68 1.34 11.75
C SER A 124 -7.80 2.28 12.19
N GLY A 125 -8.99 1.73 12.45
CA GLY A 125 -10.16 2.55 12.74
C GLY A 125 -10.47 3.53 11.61
N ARG A 126 -10.42 4.81 11.92
CA ARG A 126 -10.61 5.92 10.97
C ARG A 126 -9.32 6.68 10.67
N SER A 127 -8.19 6.04 10.89
CA SER A 127 -6.87 6.47 10.41
C SER A 127 -6.46 5.65 9.19
N ARG A 128 -5.90 6.31 8.20
CA ARG A 128 -5.39 5.73 6.96
C ARG A 128 -3.98 6.26 6.72
N SER A 129 -3.00 5.39 6.76
CA SER A 129 -1.61 5.74 6.51
C SER A 129 -1.21 5.26 5.13
N MET A 130 -0.82 6.17 4.24
CA MET A 130 -0.55 5.89 2.83
C MET A 130 0.92 6.06 2.49
N LEU A 131 1.49 5.08 1.79
CA LEU A 131 2.76 5.19 1.06
C LEU A 131 2.51 5.09 -0.45
N VAL A 132 3.20 5.93 -1.21
CA VAL A 132 3.29 5.82 -2.67
C VAL A 132 4.75 5.67 -3.06
N ALA A 133 5.09 4.65 -3.83
CA ALA A 133 6.42 4.47 -4.43
C ALA A 133 6.32 4.65 -5.95
N LEU A 134 7.16 5.50 -6.52
CA LEU A 134 7.19 5.78 -7.96
C LEU A 134 8.54 5.41 -8.54
N TYR A 135 8.51 4.63 -9.60
CA TYR A 135 9.67 4.26 -10.41
C TYR A 135 9.59 4.96 -11.77
N GLN A 136 10.74 5.39 -12.26
CA GLN A 136 10.88 6.09 -13.55
C GLN A 136 11.97 5.43 -14.38
N GLN A 137 11.67 5.17 -15.67
CA GLN A 137 12.66 4.68 -16.60
C GLN A 137 13.68 5.79 -16.94
N GLN A 138 14.94 5.43 -16.87
CA GLN A 138 16.05 6.28 -17.24
C GLN A 138 16.34 6.18 -18.77
N PRO A 139 17.10 7.09 -19.37
CA PRO A 139 17.42 7.06 -20.79
C PRO A 139 18.15 5.78 -21.26
N ASP A 140 18.86 5.08 -20.36
CA ASP A 140 19.52 3.80 -20.62
C ASP A 140 18.60 2.58 -20.48
N GLY A 141 17.31 2.84 -20.14
CA GLY A 141 16.29 1.80 -19.96
C GLY A 141 16.19 1.24 -18.54
N GLU A 142 17.05 1.63 -17.62
CA GLU A 142 16.99 1.21 -16.22
C GLU A 142 15.78 1.84 -15.51
N MET A 143 15.08 1.07 -14.68
CA MET A 143 13.98 1.56 -13.84
C MET A 143 14.51 1.89 -12.44
N LEU A 144 14.53 3.17 -12.10
CA LEU A 144 14.98 3.66 -10.81
C LEU A 144 13.80 4.14 -9.95
N LEU A 145 13.91 3.91 -8.65
CA LEU A 145 13.02 4.53 -7.66
C LEU A 145 13.25 6.03 -7.69
N ASP A 146 12.24 6.77 -8.10
CA ASP A 146 12.26 8.23 -8.30
C ASP A 146 11.83 8.97 -7.04
N SER A 147 10.73 8.52 -6.45
CA SER A 147 10.17 9.19 -5.27
C SER A 147 9.30 8.26 -4.42
N ILE A 148 9.23 8.61 -3.13
CA ILE A 148 8.31 8.02 -2.16
C ILE A 148 7.49 9.16 -1.56
N ALA A 149 6.17 8.92 -1.36
CA ALA A 149 5.31 9.83 -0.63
C ALA A 149 4.69 9.13 0.58
N ALA A 150 4.69 9.79 1.73
CA ALA A 150 4.00 9.35 2.94
C ALA A 150 2.90 10.34 3.31
N THR A 151 1.70 9.85 3.61
CA THR A 151 0.56 10.69 3.97
C THR A 151 -0.24 10.06 5.11
N PRO A 152 -0.22 10.64 6.31
CA PRO A 152 -1.06 10.24 7.44
C PRO A 152 -2.45 10.86 7.29
N PHE A 153 -3.40 10.14 6.69
CA PHE A 153 -4.78 10.58 6.57
C PHE A 153 -5.59 10.33 7.83
N ARG A 154 -6.46 11.29 8.17
CA ARG A 154 -7.48 11.17 9.22
C ARG A 154 -8.86 11.45 8.65
N CYS A 155 -9.85 10.64 9.04
CA CYS A 155 -11.23 10.84 8.61
C CYS A 155 -11.86 12.00 9.37
N GLN A 156 -12.37 12.98 8.64
CA GLN A 156 -12.97 14.19 9.20
C GLN A 156 -14.43 14.00 9.64
N ARG A 157 -15.06 12.88 9.30
CA ARG A 157 -16.46 12.57 9.66
C ARG A 157 -16.63 11.97 11.05
N THR A 158 -15.56 11.59 11.70
CA THR A 158 -15.58 10.89 12.99
C THR A 158 -14.69 11.59 13.99
N SER A 159 -14.87 11.29 15.27
CA SER A 159 -13.90 11.72 16.28
C SER A 159 -12.50 11.21 15.88
N PRO A 160 -11.46 12.02 16.09
CA PRO A 160 -10.09 11.60 15.81
C PRO A 160 -9.75 10.30 16.56
N ASP A 161 -9.09 9.39 15.87
CA ASP A 161 -8.45 8.26 16.52
C ASP A 161 -7.35 8.77 17.48
N PRO A 162 -7.04 8.06 18.57
CA PRO A 162 -5.90 8.41 19.41
C PRO A 162 -4.63 8.56 18.57
N GLU A 163 -3.83 9.56 18.88
CA GLU A 163 -2.54 9.75 18.24
C GLU A 163 -1.65 8.54 18.49
N ARG A 164 -1.03 8.03 17.43
CA ARG A 164 -0.10 6.91 17.53
C ARG A 164 1.24 7.41 18.05
N ALA A 165 1.83 6.68 19.01
CA ALA A 165 3.21 6.94 19.42
C ALA A 165 4.13 6.66 18.21
N GLN A 166 4.87 7.69 17.78
CA GLN A 166 5.80 7.59 16.66
C GLN A 166 7.11 6.92 17.12
N PHE A 167 7.53 5.89 16.39
CA PHE A 167 8.85 5.30 16.57
C PHE A 167 9.94 6.24 16.06
N GLN A 168 11.12 6.16 16.65
CA GLN A 168 12.24 7.04 16.31
C GLN A 168 13.19 6.40 15.28
N SER A 169 13.14 5.08 15.12
CA SER A 169 13.98 4.35 14.17
C SER A 169 13.34 3.03 13.74
N LEU A 170 13.85 2.45 12.64
CA LEU A 170 13.47 1.12 12.17
C LEU A 170 13.79 0.04 13.22
N GLU A 171 14.93 0.17 13.90
CA GLU A 171 15.37 -0.77 14.93
C GLU A 171 14.35 -0.81 16.07
N ALA A 172 13.83 0.34 16.52
CA ALA A 172 12.82 0.40 17.57
C ALA A 172 11.49 -0.26 17.13
N VAL A 173 11.12 -0.16 15.84
CA VAL A 173 9.98 -0.91 15.29
C VAL A 173 10.27 -2.40 15.36
N PHE A 174 11.44 -2.85 14.89
CA PHE A 174 11.79 -4.27 14.82
C PHE A 174 11.90 -4.91 16.21
N GLU A 175 12.47 -4.21 17.18
CA GLU A 175 12.50 -4.65 18.57
C GLU A 175 11.10 -4.85 19.14
N THR A 176 10.18 -3.93 18.82
CA THR A 176 8.79 -4.00 19.31
C THR A 176 8.04 -5.21 18.73
N VAL A 177 8.20 -5.47 17.43
CA VAL A 177 7.45 -6.55 16.74
C VAL A 177 8.20 -7.89 16.74
N PHE A 178 9.39 -7.94 17.31
CA PHE A 178 10.18 -9.16 17.42
C PHE A 178 9.41 -10.27 18.14
N GLY A 179 9.39 -11.45 17.56
CA GLY A 179 8.70 -12.61 18.13
C GLY A 179 7.17 -12.60 17.99
N TRP A 180 6.58 -11.55 17.42
CA TRP A 180 5.14 -11.52 17.15
C TRP A 180 4.76 -12.62 16.15
N GLN A 181 3.58 -13.23 16.36
CA GLN A 181 3.05 -14.28 15.49
C GLN A 181 2.07 -13.67 14.48
N GLY A 182 2.08 -14.18 13.26
CA GLY A 182 1.27 -13.64 12.20
C GLY A 182 0.40 -14.65 11.45
N VAL A 183 -0.48 -14.10 10.61
CA VAL A 183 -1.26 -14.83 9.61
C VAL A 183 -1.04 -14.18 8.25
N GLU A 184 -1.04 -14.99 7.20
CA GLU A 184 -0.82 -14.56 5.82
C GLU A 184 -2.09 -14.64 4.99
N SER A 185 -2.29 -13.67 4.12
CA SER A 185 -3.33 -13.65 3.10
C SER A 185 -2.71 -13.26 1.75
N VAL A 186 -3.13 -13.91 0.68
CA VAL A 186 -2.57 -13.70 -0.67
C VAL A 186 -3.67 -13.34 -1.66
N ILE A 187 -3.42 -12.31 -2.47
CA ILE A 187 -4.22 -11.95 -3.66
C ILE A 187 -3.31 -12.01 -4.88
N ARG A 188 -3.80 -12.53 -6.01
CA ARG A 188 -3.09 -12.54 -7.29
C ARG A 188 -3.77 -11.65 -8.32
N PRO A 189 -3.04 -11.03 -9.25
CA PRO A 189 -3.63 -10.29 -10.36
C PRO A 189 -4.62 -11.14 -11.14
N GLY A 190 -5.70 -10.47 -11.62
CA GLY A 190 -6.77 -11.16 -12.36
C GLY A 190 -7.85 -11.80 -11.52
N PHE A 191 -7.68 -11.92 -10.19
CA PHE A 191 -8.63 -12.51 -9.22
C PHE A 191 -9.18 -13.89 -9.61
N SER A 192 -8.61 -14.53 -10.65
CA SER A 192 -9.02 -15.83 -11.17
C SER A 192 -8.64 -16.99 -10.25
N SER A 193 -7.72 -16.78 -9.35
CA SER A 193 -7.33 -17.76 -8.36
C SER A 193 -7.98 -17.45 -7.02
N ARG A 194 -8.46 -18.49 -6.37
CA ARG A 194 -8.97 -18.48 -5.00
C ARG A 194 -8.14 -17.52 -4.17
N ILE A 195 -8.77 -16.56 -3.48
CA ILE A 195 -8.11 -15.85 -2.39
C ILE A 195 -7.76 -16.95 -1.40
N ALA A 196 -6.54 -17.43 -1.50
CA ALA A 196 -6.01 -18.35 -0.53
C ALA A 196 -5.75 -17.54 0.73
N ILE A 197 -6.78 -17.39 1.58
CA ILE A 197 -6.54 -17.03 2.97
C ILE A 197 -5.85 -18.24 3.57
N SER A 198 -4.54 -18.31 3.40
CA SER A 198 -3.75 -19.26 4.14
C SER A 198 -3.77 -18.82 5.60
N LYS A 199 -4.61 -19.43 6.41
CA LYS A 199 -4.54 -19.30 7.88
C LYS A 199 -3.34 -20.07 8.44
N GLN A 200 -2.29 -20.21 7.66
CA GLN A 200 -1.06 -20.85 8.10
C GLN A 200 -0.43 -19.96 9.18
N ARG A 201 -0.17 -20.56 10.35
CA ARG A 201 0.57 -19.90 11.42
C ARG A 201 1.97 -19.60 10.87
N LEU A 202 2.27 -18.32 10.67
CA LEU A 202 3.56 -17.88 10.17
C LEU A 202 4.66 -18.08 11.22
N ALA A 203 5.90 -18.14 10.76
CA ALA A 203 7.05 -17.91 11.61
C ALA A 203 6.93 -16.53 12.30
N PRO A 204 7.58 -16.34 13.44
CA PRO A 204 7.69 -15.04 14.07
C PRO A 204 8.22 -14.01 13.09
N PHE A 205 7.84 -12.73 13.29
CA PHE A 205 8.37 -11.63 12.50
C PHE A 205 9.91 -11.62 12.54
N CYS A 206 10.50 -11.37 11.40
CA CYS A 206 11.94 -11.16 11.28
C CYS A 206 12.18 -9.89 10.44
N SER A 207 13.18 -9.11 10.81
CA SER A 207 13.48 -7.81 10.20
C SER A 207 14.16 -7.89 8.85
N GLU A 208 14.64 -9.06 8.42
CA GLU A 208 15.43 -9.22 7.17
C GLU A 208 14.72 -8.67 5.94
N TRP A 209 13.39 -8.76 5.88
CA TRP A 209 12.61 -8.20 4.77
C TRP A 209 12.79 -6.69 4.60
N PHE A 210 13.02 -5.96 5.70
CA PHE A 210 13.07 -4.50 5.70
C PHE A 210 14.49 -3.92 5.68
N ILE A 211 15.54 -4.78 5.75
CA ILE A 211 16.94 -4.35 5.63
C ILE A 211 17.60 -4.83 4.33
N LYS A 212 16.89 -5.62 3.52
CA LYS A 212 17.41 -6.26 2.31
C LYS A 212 17.73 -5.27 1.19
N ASN A 213 16.90 -4.24 1.03
CA ASN A 213 17.01 -3.28 -0.06
C ASN A 213 17.63 -1.95 0.39
N GLU A 214 18.20 -1.19 -0.56
CA GLU A 214 18.93 0.05 -0.30
C GLU A 214 18.02 1.17 0.20
N ALA A 215 16.84 1.34 -0.44
CA ALA A 215 15.86 2.35 -0.05
C ALA A 215 14.95 1.78 1.05
N ASN A 216 15.38 1.86 2.29
CA ASN A 216 14.58 1.54 3.46
C ASN A 216 14.39 2.76 4.35
N GLY A 217 13.25 2.86 5.02
CA GLY A 217 12.94 4.03 5.84
C GLY A 217 11.73 3.86 6.74
N LEU A 218 11.72 4.67 7.79
CA LEU A 218 10.59 4.90 8.69
C LEU A 218 10.03 6.28 8.41
N PHE A 219 8.71 6.36 8.26
CA PHE A 219 7.97 7.57 7.95
C PHE A 219 6.93 7.86 9.03
N GLU A 220 6.22 8.97 8.86
CA GLU A 220 5.09 9.35 9.70
C GLU A 220 4.07 8.20 9.83
N ASP A 221 3.36 8.15 10.93
CA ASP A 221 2.38 7.09 11.26
C ASP A 221 2.99 5.68 11.35
N ASN A 222 4.30 5.58 11.61
CA ASN A 222 5.03 4.30 11.68
C ASN A 222 4.97 3.48 10.38
N LEU A 223 4.82 4.18 9.25
CA LEU A 223 4.97 3.58 7.94
C LEU A 223 6.43 3.21 7.71
N ILE A 224 6.67 2.04 7.17
CA ILE A 224 8.02 1.58 6.79
C ILE A 224 8.02 0.99 5.39
N CYS A 225 9.13 1.07 4.70
CA CYS A 225 9.33 0.33 3.45
C CYS A 225 10.76 -0.20 3.32
N SER A 226 10.93 -1.15 2.40
CA SER A 226 12.22 -1.61 1.88
C SER A 226 12.06 -1.89 0.39
N LEU A 227 12.69 -1.06 -0.43
CA LEU A 227 12.51 -1.02 -1.88
C LEU A 227 13.87 -1.04 -2.58
N PRO A 228 14.06 -1.77 -3.69
CA PRO A 228 15.28 -1.67 -4.48
C PRO A 228 15.34 -0.27 -5.13
N GLU A 229 16.50 0.39 -5.06
CA GLU A 229 16.71 1.67 -5.74
C GLU A 229 16.73 1.53 -7.26
N SER A 230 17.26 0.40 -7.75
CA SER A 230 17.21 -0.04 -9.14
C SER A 230 16.54 -1.41 -9.21
N LEU A 231 15.65 -1.62 -10.19
CA LEU A 231 14.97 -2.91 -10.31
C LEU A 231 15.94 -4.02 -10.70
N PRO A 232 16.03 -5.09 -9.89
CA PRO A 232 16.91 -6.23 -10.18
C PRO A 232 16.49 -6.96 -11.47
N LYS A 233 17.47 -7.56 -12.19
CA LYS A 233 17.20 -8.42 -13.38
C LYS A 233 16.75 -9.85 -13.02
N GLN A 234 16.36 -10.08 -11.79
CA GLN A 234 15.84 -11.34 -11.25
C GLN A 234 14.53 -11.08 -10.52
N SER A 235 13.85 -12.11 -10.06
CA SER A 235 12.66 -11.95 -9.21
C SER A 235 12.98 -11.14 -7.95
N PHE A 236 12.09 -10.25 -7.55
CA PHE A 236 12.29 -9.35 -6.41
C PHE A 236 10.97 -9.04 -5.71
N ASP A 237 11.10 -8.47 -4.53
CA ASP A 237 9.96 -8.08 -3.69
C ASP A 237 10.06 -6.61 -3.32
N LEU A 238 8.90 -5.96 -3.24
CA LEU A 238 8.72 -4.66 -2.59
C LEU A 238 8.07 -4.90 -1.24
N HIS A 239 8.64 -4.33 -0.17
CA HIS A 239 8.12 -4.49 1.18
C HIS A 239 7.62 -3.17 1.73
N PHE A 240 6.40 -3.19 2.28
CA PHE A 240 5.76 -2.08 2.97
C PHE A 240 5.24 -2.57 4.32
N GLY A 241 5.26 -1.73 5.33
CA GLY A 241 4.74 -2.09 6.64
C GLY A 241 4.21 -0.90 7.42
N CYS A 242 3.42 -1.19 8.45
CA CYS A 242 2.90 -0.19 9.37
C CYS A 242 2.62 -0.80 10.74
N VAL A 243 3.10 -0.18 11.80
CA VAL A 243 2.62 -0.46 13.15
C VAL A 243 1.33 0.30 13.36
N LEU A 244 0.20 -0.39 13.28
CA LEU A 244 -1.13 0.22 13.36
C LEU A 244 -1.47 0.66 14.78
N ASP A 245 -1.06 -0.13 15.76
CA ASP A 245 -1.21 0.11 17.18
C ASP A 245 -0.22 -0.76 17.99
N ARG A 246 -0.34 -0.77 19.33
CA ARG A 246 0.55 -1.53 20.21
C ARG A 246 0.43 -3.06 20.08
N GLN A 247 -0.54 -3.55 19.33
CA GLN A 247 -0.86 -4.97 19.20
C GLN A 247 -0.97 -5.45 17.76
N SER A 248 -0.70 -4.57 16.79
CA SER A 248 -0.90 -4.88 15.38
C SER A 248 0.18 -4.26 14.51
N PHE A 249 0.93 -5.12 13.83
CA PHE A 249 1.83 -4.76 12.75
C PHE A 249 1.38 -5.46 11.47
N VAL A 250 1.30 -4.72 10.39
CA VAL A 250 0.95 -5.24 9.08
C VAL A 250 2.11 -5.07 8.12
N HIS A 251 2.49 -6.16 7.45
CA HIS A 251 3.51 -6.21 6.42
C HIS A 251 2.87 -6.62 5.10
N LEU A 252 3.03 -5.81 4.09
CA LEU A 252 2.65 -6.10 2.71
C LEU A 252 3.89 -6.38 1.87
N THR A 253 3.89 -7.49 1.15
CA THR A 253 4.86 -7.82 0.11
C THR A 253 4.20 -7.77 -1.26
N MET A 254 4.85 -7.18 -2.25
CA MET A 254 4.51 -7.30 -3.66
C MET A 254 5.60 -8.11 -4.34
N GLU A 255 5.26 -9.31 -4.83
CA GLU A 255 6.20 -10.22 -5.50
C GLU A 255 6.19 -9.98 -7.01
N PHE A 256 7.38 -9.86 -7.60
CA PHE A 256 7.59 -9.71 -9.04
C PHE A 256 8.48 -10.80 -9.60
N ASP A 257 8.16 -11.27 -10.82
CA ASP A 257 9.03 -12.17 -11.57
C ASP A 257 10.23 -11.46 -12.23
N ALA A 258 11.13 -12.24 -12.84
CA ALA A 258 12.29 -11.72 -13.56
C ALA A 258 11.94 -10.92 -14.84
N ASN A 259 10.67 -10.96 -15.28
CA ASN A 259 10.12 -10.16 -16.39
C ASN A 259 9.38 -8.93 -15.89
N TYR A 260 9.51 -8.61 -14.59
CA TYR A 260 8.89 -7.46 -13.91
C TYR A 260 7.34 -7.52 -13.88
N ASN A 261 6.74 -8.70 -13.99
CA ASN A 261 5.31 -8.88 -13.82
C ASN A 261 4.99 -9.14 -12.35
N LEU A 262 3.95 -8.49 -11.85
CA LEU A 262 3.44 -8.70 -10.51
C LEU A 262 2.80 -10.09 -10.39
N LEU A 263 3.28 -10.90 -9.46
CA LEU A 263 2.80 -12.25 -9.18
C LEU A 263 1.76 -12.29 -8.08
N ALA A 264 1.96 -11.51 -7.01
CA ALA A 264 1.09 -11.52 -5.84
C ALA A 264 1.23 -10.26 -5.00
N TRP A 265 0.14 -9.93 -4.30
CA TRP A 265 0.13 -9.12 -3.09
C TRP A 265 -0.04 -10.05 -1.90
N ILE A 266 0.80 -9.91 -0.88
CA ILE A 266 0.82 -10.76 0.32
C ILE A 266 0.72 -9.87 1.55
N GLU A 267 -0.41 -9.93 2.25
CA GLU A 267 -0.57 -9.27 3.55
C GLU A 267 -0.21 -10.26 4.67
N ARG A 268 0.68 -9.84 5.57
CA ARG A 268 1.00 -10.54 6.82
C ARG A 268 0.61 -9.65 8.00
N ARG A 269 -0.24 -10.16 8.87
CA ARG A 269 -0.68 -9.46 10.07
C ARG A 269 -0.09 -10.11 11.30
N TYR A 270 0.68 -9.36 12.06
CA TYR A 270 1.38 -9.81 13.26
C TYR A 270 0.76 -9.23 14.51
N GLN A 271 0.74 -10.04 15.57
CA GLN A 271 0.26 -9.66 16.89
C GLN A 271 1.21 -10.23 17.96
N PRO A 272 1.32 -9.57 19.14
CA PRO A 272 2.08 -10.12 20.27
C PRO A 272 1.63 -11.54 20.59
N THR A 273 2.58 -12.41 20.88
CA THR A 273 2.26 -13.74 21.40
C THR A 273 1.70 -13.56 22.81
N MET A 274 0.43 -13.92 23.02
CA MET A 274 -0.12 -13.98 24.38
C MET A 274 0.61 -15.10 25.12
N HIS A 275 1.46 -14.72 26.06
CA HIS A 275 1.98 -15.66 27.04
C HIS A 275 0.82 -15.98 27.98
N GLY A 276 0.28 -17.22 27.88
CA GLY A 276 -0.75 -17.74 28.77
C GLY A 276 -0.24 -17.97 30.20
#